data_1ac7f7d40964c562fbf7725ed1e6634a
#
_entry.id   1ac7f7d40964c562fbf7725ed1e6634a
#
_cell.length_a   1.000
_cell.length_b   1.000
_cell.length_c   1.000
_cell.angle_alpha   90.00
_cell.angle_beta   90.00
_cell.angle_gamma   90.00
#
_symmetry.space_group_name_H-M   'P 1'
#
loop_
_entity.id
_entity.type
_entity.pdbx_description
1 polymer ?
#
loop_
_entity_poly.entity_id
_entity_poly.type
_entity_poly.pdbx_seq_one_letter_code
_entity_poly.pdbx_strand_id
1 'polypeptide(L)'
;MQSKKNNVVGVILAGGRSQRMGGGHKSLLSLGKDTLLEHVIKRASPQVDRLILNVNEDTALFEFINLPFVEDTIDGFAGPLAGVLAGMEWSKKNAPGSNWIATFAADTPFFPMDLGRKFLS
;
A
#
# COMPACT_ATOMS: atom_id res chain seq x y z
N MET A 1 15.66 -5.86 19.62
CA MET A 1 15.43 -5.92 18.96
C MET A 1 15.14 -5.87 18.01
N GLN A 2 14.95 -6.03 17.43
CA GLN A 2 14.67 -6.04 16.53
C GLN A 2 14.24 -6.19 15.74
N SER A 3 13.75 -6.07 15.96
CA SER A 3 13.49 -6.79 14.97
C SER A 3 13.03 -6.16 13.76
N LYS A 4 13.79 -5.98 12.94
CA LYS A 4 13.47 -5.48 11.67
C LYS A 4 12.72 -6.49 10.90
N LYS A 5 11.88 -6.07 10.04
CA LYS A 5 11.10 -6.95 9.20
C LYS A 5 11.78 -7.09 7.86
N ASN A 6 13.10 -7.27 7.93
CA ASN A 6 13.94 -7.55 6.77
C ASN A 6 14.03 -6.40 5.77
N ASN A 7 13.85 -5.17 6.24
CA ASN A 7 14.02 -3.97 5.42
C ASN A 7 13.05 -3.94 4.24
N VAL A 8 11.78 -4.15 4.53
CA VAL A 8 10.73 -4.16 3.53
C VAL A 8 9.90 -2.88 3.62
N VAL A 9 9.67 -2.25 2.48
CA VAL A 9 8.69 -1.17 2.38
C VAL A 9 7.43 -1.75 1.75
N GLY A 10 6.31 -1.60 2.43
CA GLY A 10 5.02 -2.04 1.90
C GLY A 10 4.30 -0.91 1.20
N VAL A 11 3.77 -1.18 0.02
CA VAL A 11 3.02 -0.20 -0.76
C VAL A 11 1.61 -0.71 -0.95
N ILE A 12 0.64 0.02 -0.40
CA ILE A 12 -0.77 -0.32 -0.61
C ILE A 12 -1.22 0.41 -1.86
N LEU A 13 -1.69 -0.34 -2.84
CA LEU A 13 -2.06 0.19 -4.14
C LEU A 13 -3.54 0.56 -4.17
N ALA A 14 -3.82 1.83 -4.09
CA ALA A 14 -5.19 2.35 -4.09
C ALA A 14 -5.44 3.35 -5.23
N GLY A 15 -4.48 3.47 -6.17
CA GLY A 15 -4.52 4.51 -7.18
C GLY A 15 -5.08 4.12 -8.54
N GLY A 16 -5.38 2.84 -8.78
CA GLY A 16 -5.80 2.39 -10.08
C GLY A 16 -7.27 2.67 -10.38
N ARG A 17 -7.60 2.63 -11.66
CA ARG A 17 -8.99 2.82 -12.07
C ARG A 17 -9.91 1.76 -11.51
N SER A 18 -9.41 0.55 -11.34
CA SER A 18 -10.21 -0.54 -10.79
C SER A 18 -10.65 -0.27 -9.36
N GLN A 19 -10.02 0.69 -8.71
CA GLN A 19 -10.41 1.07 -7.34
C GLN A 19 -11.64 1.98 -7.32
N ARG A 20 -11.99 2.57 -8.45
CA ARG A 20 -13.11 3.50 -8.48
C ARG A 20 -14.40 2.77 -8.82
N MET A 21 -15.46 3.21 -8.19
CA MET A 21 -16.80 2.76 -8.53
C MET A 21 -17.71 3.96 -8.31
N GLY A 22 -18.85 3.98 -8.95
CA GLY A 22 -19.70 5.16 -8.98
C GLY A 22 -19.74 5.87 -7.65
N GLY A 23 -19.11 7.00 -7.53
CA GLY A 23 -19.14 7.81 -6.33
C GLY A 23 -18.12 7.50 -5.27
N GLY A 24 -17.17 6.57 -5.49
CA GLY A 24 -16.19 6.32 -4.46
C GLY A 24 -15.13 5.31 -4.84
N HIS A 25 -14.37 4.91 -3.84
CA HIS A 25 -13.31 3.93 -3.97
C HIS A 25 -13.71 2.62 -3.33
N LYS A 26 -13.38 1.50 -3.99
CA LYS A 26 -13.66 0.18 -3.43
C LYS A 26 -13.03 -0.01 -2.07
N SER A 27 -11.81 0.50 -1.89
CA SER A 27 -11.08 0.33 -0.64
C SER A 27 -11.77 0.99 0.55
N LEU A 28 -12.69 1.90 0.28
CA LEU A 28 -13.41 2.61 1.34
C LEU A 28 -14.76 1.97 1.67
N LEU A 29 -15.09 0.86 1.03
CA LEU A 29 -16.29 0.11 1.41
C LEU A 29 -16.10 -0.47 2.80
N SER A 30 -17.20 -0.49 3.55
CA SER A 30 -17.15 -1.01 4.92
C SER A 30 -17.14 -2.52 4.96
N LEU A 31 -16.36 -3.05 5.88
CA LEU A 31 -16.36 -4.46 6.20
C LEU A 31 -16.32 -4.56 7.72
N GLY A 32 -17.49 -4.72 8.30
CA GLY A 32 -17.64 -4.61 9.74
C GLY A 32 -17.52 -3.15 10.16
N LYS A 33 -16.70 -2.87 11.14
CA LYS A 33 -16.52 -1.51 11.66
C LYS A 33 -15.56 -0.69 10.82
N ASP A 34 -14.70 -1.37 10.08
CA ASP A 34 -13.62 -0.70 9.36
C ASP A 34 -13.81 -0.84 7.86
N THR A 35 -13.13 0.02 7.12
CA THR A 35 -13.12 -0.09 5.66
C THR A 35 -12.21 -1.23 5.23
N LEU A 36 -12.33 -1.65 3.97
CA LEU A 36 -11.44 -2.64 3.41
C LEU A 36 -9.98 -2.19 3.54
N LEU A 37 -9.72 -0.91 3.27
CA LEU A 37 -8.38 -0.36 3.37
C LEU A 37 -7.83 -0.50 4.79
N GLU A 38 -8.65 -0.20 5.79
CA GLU A 38 -8.19 -0.32 7.18
C GLU A 38 -7.84 -1.77 7.52
N HIS A 39 -8.60 -2.71 6.99
CA HIS A 39 -8.28 -4.12 7.19
C HIS A 39 -6.96 -4.50 6.53
N VAL A 40 -6.71 -3.98 5.32
CA VAL A 40 -5.44 -4.23 4.64
C VAL A 40 -4.28 -3.66 5.46
N ILE A 41 -4.43 -2.45 5.97
CA ILE A 41 -3.39 -1.82 6.78
C ILE A 41 -3.08 -2.67 8.01
N LYS A 42 -4.10 -3.16 8.68
CA LYS A 42 -3.91 -3.98 9.88
C LYS A 42 -3.15 -5.26 9.58
N ARG A 43 -3.38 -5.85 8.42
CA ARG A 43 -2.71 -7.09 8.06
C ARG A 43 -1.32 -6.86 7.49
N ALA A 44 -1.12 -5.76 6.76
CA ALA A 44 0.15 -5.49 6.12
C ALA A 44 1.18 -4.92 7.09
N SER A 45 0.72 -4.09 8.01
CA SER A 45 1.61 -3.33 8.88
C SER A 45 2.63 -4.18 9.65
N PRO A 46 2.24 -5.33 10.24
CA PRO A 46 3.23 -6.13 10.95
C PRO A 46 4.20 -6.88 10.05
N GLN A 47 4.01 -6.85 8.75
CA GLN A 47 4.86 -7.60 7.83
C GLN A 47 5.96 -6.75 7.18
N VAL A 48 5.94 -5.45 7.40
CA VAL A 48 6.87 -4.54 6.73
C VAL A 48 7.45 -3.54 7.74
N ASP A 49 8.54 -2.90 7.36
CA ASP A 49 9.17 -1.89 8.21
C ASP A 49 8.50 -0.54 8.06
N ARG A 50 8.08 -0.22 6.86
CA ARG A 50 7.36 1.00 6.56
C ARG A 50 6.22 0.69 5.63
N LEU A 51 5.13 1.42 5.77
CA LEU A 51 3.95 1.21 4.95
C LEU A 51 3.56 2.55 4.36
N ILE A 52 3.33 2.57 3.05
CA ILE A 52 2.89 3.79 2.36
C ILE A 52 1.67 3.47 1.52
N LEU A 53 0.93 4.51 1.19
CA LEU A 53 -0.31 4.38 0.42
C LEU A 53 -0.13 5.07 -0.93
N ASN A 54 -0.31 4.30 -2.01
CA ASN A 54 -0.30 4.84 -3.36
C ASN A 54 -1.72 5.25 -3.72
N VAL A 55 -1.94 6.54 -3.89
CA VAL A 55 -3.24 7.08 -4.26
C VAL A 55 -3.01 8.31 -5.12
N ASN A 56 -3.76 8.44 -6.19
CA ASN A 56 -3.56 9.51 -7.17
C ASN A 56 -4.67 10.56 -7.19
N GLU A 57 -5.86 10.19 -6.77
CA GLU A 57 -7.02 11.08 -6.82
C GLU A 57 -7.77 10.99 -5.52
N ASP A 58 -8.54 12.02 -5.25
CA ASP A 58 -9.44 12.02 -4.10
C ASP A 58 -8.71 11.76 -2.79
N THR A 59 -7.50 12.32 -2.67
CA THR A 59 -6.69 12.09 -1.48
C THR A 59 -7.38 12.54 -0.20
N ALA A 60 -8.30 13.50 -0.31
CA ALA A 60 -9.05 13.95 0.86
C ALA A 60 -9.89 12.84 1.49
N LEU A 61 -10.30 11.85 0.69
CA LEU A 61 -11.07 10.72 1.22
C LEU A 61 -10.22 9.83 2.12
N PHE A 62 -8.91 9.96 2.05
CA PHE A 62 -7.98 9.12 2.80
C PHE A 62 -7.31 9.87 3.94
N GLU A 63 -7.81 11.06 4.29
CA GLU A 63 -7.19 11.85 5.34
C GLU A 63 -7.17 11.18 6.70
N PHE A 64 -8.09 10.25 6.93
CA PHE A 64 -8.13 9.51 8.18
C PHE A 64 -7.01 8.46 8.29
N ILE A 65 -6.27 8.25 7.22
CA ILE A 65 -5.18 7.28 7.19
C ILE A 65 -3.88 7.97 7.56
N ASN A 66 -3.21 7.44 8.56
CA ASN A 66 -1.97 8.03 9.06
C ASN A 66 -0.76 7.35 8.43
N LEU A 67 -0.64 7.44 7.11
CA LEU A 67 0.48 6.88 6.35
C LEU A 67 0.93 7.91 5.33
N PRO A 68 2.21 7.87 4.94
CA PRO A 68 2.65 8.70 3.82
C PRO A 68 1.91 8.31 2.55
N PHE A 69 1.55 9.31 1.76
CA PHE A 69 0.90 9.08 0.46
C PHE A 69 1.92 9.28 -0.64
N VAL A 70 1.86 8.44 -1.67
CA VAL A 70 2.68 8.63 -2.86
C VAL A 70 1.79 8.56 -4.08
N GLU A 71 2.08 9.42 -5.06
CA GLU A 71 1.37 9.43 -6.33
C GLU A 71 2.23 8.78 -7.39
N ASP A 72 1.60 8.29 -8.44
CA ASP A 72 2.32 7.77 -9.58
C ASP A 72 3.16 8.90 -10.18
N THR A 73 4.40 8.59 -10.51
CA THR A 73 5.32 9.59 -11.05
C THR A 73 5.53 9.45 -12.54
N ILE A 74 5.09 8.34 -13.12
CA ILE A 74 5.28 8.07 -14.54
C ILE A 74 3.92 7.79 -15.18
N ASP A 75 3.58 8.59 -16.19
CA ASP A 75 2.33 8.37 -16.91
C ASP A 75 2.48 7.25 -17.92
N GLY A 76 1.37 6.68 -18.30
CA GLY A 76 1.34 5.73 -19.40
C GLY A 76 1.41 4.28 -19.01
N PHE A 77 1.62 3.96 -17.76
CA PHE A 77 1.59 2.57 -17.31
C PHE A 77 0.17 2.21 -16.89
N ALA A 78 -0.24 1.02 -17.29
CA ALA A 78 -1.55 0.50 -16.91
C ALA A 78 -1.42 -0.34 -15.64
N GLY A 79 -2.53 -0.46 -14.92
CA GLY A 79 -2.61 -1.30 -13.75
C GLY A 79 -1.74 -0.82 -12.60
N PRO A 80 -1.21 -1.73 -11.81
CA PRO A 80 -0.49 -1.34 -10.58
C PRO A 80 0.96 -0.95 -10.80
N LEU A 81 1.49 -1.07 -12.01
CA LEU A 81 2.92 -0.87 -12.23
C LEU A 81 3.39 0.53 -11.84
N ALA A 82 2.62 1.56 -12.20
CA ALA A 82 3.02 2.92 -11.87
C ALA A 82 3.09 3.14 -10.37
N GLY A 83 2.15 2.53 -9.63
CA GLY A 83 2.18 2.60 -8.18
C GLY A 83 3.36 1.89 -7.56
N VAL A 84 3.73 0.75 -8.12
CA VAL A 84 4.90 0.02 -7.65
C VAL A 84 6.16 0.86 -7.86
N LEU A 85 6.29 1.48 -9.03
CA LEU A 85 7.44 2.31 -9.33
C LEU A 85 7.50 3.53 -8.41
N ALA A 86 6.35 4.14 -8.13
CA ALA A 86 6.31 5.26 -7.20
C ALA A 86 6.77 4.83 -5.80
N GLY A 87 6.37 3.65 -5.39
CA GLY A 87 6.79 3.10 -4.10
C GLY A 87 8.30 2.87 -4.06
N MET A 88 8.85 2.37 -5.15
CA MET A 88 10.30 2.14 -5.23
C MET A 88 11.06 3.46 -5.14
N GLU A 89 10.58 4.50 -5.81
CA GLU A 89 11.22 5.80 -5.74
C GLU A 89 11.14 6.38 -4.34
N TRP A 90 9.99 6.25 -3.70
CA TRP A 90 9.82 6.71 -2.34
C TRP A 90 10.79 6.00 -1.39
N SER A 91 10.93 4.69 -1.59
CA SER A 91 11.81 3.88 -0.76
C SER A 91 13.26 4.33 -0.89
N LYS A 92 13.70 4.64 -2.10
CA LYS A 92 15.06 5.10 -2.31
C LYS A 92 15.34 6.40 -1.58
N LYS A 93 14.36 7.30 -1.55
CA LYS A 93 14.54 8.59 -0.90
C LYS A 93 14.40 8.54 0.60
N ASN A 94 13.44 7.76 1.10
CA ASN A 94 13.02 7.84 2.49
C ASN A 94 13.43 6.65 3.33
N ALA A 95 13.80 5.56 2.70
CA ALA A 95 14.21 4.35 3.40
C ALA A 95 15.33 3.66 2.63
N PRO A 96 16.48 4.33 2.49
CA PRO A 96 17.56 3.81 1.63
C PRO A 96 18.13 2.47 2.07
N GLY A 97 17.90 2.09 3.33
CA GLY A 97 18.35 0.78 3.79
C GLY A 97 17.40 -0.35 3.44
N SER A 98 16.25 -0.04 2.83
CA SER A 98 15.30 -1.08 2.48
C SER A 98 15.67 -1.72 1.16
N ASN A 99 15.63 -3.04 1.13
CA ASN A 99 16.02 -3.81 -0.04
C ASN A 99 14.85 -4.42 -0.78
N TRP A 100 13.66 -4.36 -0.22
CA TRP A 100 12.51 -5.07 -0.75
C TRP A 100 11.27 -4.18 -0.75
N ILE A 101 10.44 -4.39 -1.77
CA ILE A 101 9.12 -3.77 -1.84
C ILE A 101 8.09 -4.89 -1.81
N ALA A 102 7.12 -4.78 -0.94
CA ALA A 102 5.96 -5.67 -0.93
C ALA A 102 4.75 -4.83 -1.30
N THR A 103 3.88 -5.36 -2.14
CA THR A 103 2.69 -4.64 -2.57
C THR A 103 1.43 -5.33 -2.07
N PHE A 104 0.44 -4.52 -1.76
CA PHE A 104 -0.84 -5.02 -1.27
C PHE A 104 -1.95 -4.26 -1.98
N ALA A 105 -3.00 -4.98 -2.38
CA ALA A 105 -4.16 -4.33 -2.98
C ALA A 105 -4.99 -3.71 -1.86
N ALA A 106 -5.45 -2.49 -2.07
CA ALA A 106 -6.16 -1.74 -1.04
C ALA A 106 -7.55 -2.30 -0.71
N ASP A 107 -8.11 -3.13 -1.57
CA ASP A 107 -9.45 -3.65 -1.40
C ASP A 107 -9.49 -5.17 -1.18
N THR A 108 -8.35 -5.77 -0.88
CA THR A 108 -8.25 -7.22 -0.73
C THR A 108 -7.56 -7.57 0.58
N PRO A 109 -8.28 -7.52 1.70
CA PRO A 109 -7.64 -7.72 3.00
C PRO A 109 -7.38 -9.18 3.37
N PHE A 110 -7.85 -10.12 2.56
CA PHE A 110 -7.76 -11.53 2.92
C PHE A 110 -6.51 -12.16 2.31
N PHE A 111 -5.38 -11.96 2.96
CA PHE A 111 -4.11 -12.55 2.54
C PHE A 111 -3.39 -13.08 3.78
N PRO A 112 -2.42 -13.98 3.60
CA PRO A 112 -1.71 -14.54 4.76
C PRO A 112 -0.97 -13.48 5.54
N MET A 113 -0.98 -13.62 6.86
CA MET A 113 -0.29 -12.67 7.73
C MET A 113 1.22 -12.75 7.60
N ASP A 114 1.74 -13.80 6.99
CA ASP A 114 3.17 -13.97 6.82
C ASP A 114 3.64 -13.75 5.38
N LEU A 115 2.81 -13.06 4.59
CA LEU A 115 3.11 -12.86 3.17
C LEU A 115 4.48 -12.22 2.94
N GLY A 116 4.80 -11.21 3.73
CA GLY A 116 6.06 -10.51 3.58
C GLY A 116 7.25 -11.41 3.81
N ARG A 117 7.16 -12.32 4.77
CA ARG A 117 8.24 -13.24 5.04
C ARG A 117 8.47 -14.20 3.89
N LYS A 118 7.40 -14.61 3.23
CA LYS A 118 7.51 -15.57 2.13
C LYS A 118 8.29 -14.99 0.96
N PHE A 119 8.17 -13.69 0.76
CA PHE A 119 8.91 -13.04 -0.31
C PHE A 119 10.40 -12.97 -0.03
N LEU A 120 10.78 -13.03 1.24
CA LEU A 120 12.15 -12.83 1.65
C LEU A 120 12.90 -14.12 1.95
N SER A 121 12.17 -15.21 2.09
CA SER A 121 12.80 -16.48 2.47
C SER A 121 13.31 -17.30 1.28
#